data_c81c03e5fa2af58683f60a44c3608f4c
#
_entry.id   c81c03e5fa2af58683f60a44c3608f4c
#
_cell.length_a   1.000
_cell.length_b   1.000
_cell.length_c   1.000
_cell.angle_alpha   90.00
_cell.angle_beta   90.00
_cell.angle_gamma   90.00
#
_symmetry.space_group_name_H-M   'P 1'
#
loop_
_entity.id
_entity.type
_entity.pdbx_description
1 polymer ?
#
loop_
_entity_poly.entity_id
_entity_poly.type
_entity_poly.pdbx_seq_one_letter_code
_entity_poly.pdbx_strand_id
1 'polypeptide(L)'
;MTTDEHDSARAAPEKEAACLSPNVAVLGIVSLLMGMSSAMIYGLLPVFLVTILGASTTTVGLIEGTAEATTSAVKIFSGVASDWIGRRKPLVVLGYTLSAVNKLLFPLAESASIVLIARIADRIGKGVRDAPRDALLADVTPSAIRGSGFGLRFALYTVGAVAGPIAAIILMTLSGDNFRLVFWIALLPGFASIGVLLIGVKEPPNQHPDERGWLPIRRHDLALLGAPFWWAISIAAIFSLGRFSPAFLVLKAHNIGVDAAFVPIILVIMYSIYCAAAYPFGMLADRINRHLQLGIGSLILVCADVMLANAGTLWLTGLGAALWGLQMGVTQGLVSAAVADAAPERLRGTAFGILDLAVGLATFAASAGAGVLWTFGGAASSFTAGAVLAAAVIVMLLFQFTSKRAPASGR
;
A
#
# COMPACT_ATOMS: atom_id res chain seq x y z
N MET A 1 -22.26 66.76 11.78
CA MET A 1 -22.65 66.22 13.06
C MET A 1 -23.71 65.19 12.76
N THR A 2 -23.51 63.96 12.86
CA THR A 2 -22.63 63.03 13.54
C THR A 2 -22.46 61.81 12.68
N THR A 3 -21.27 61.52 12.39
CA THR A 3 -20.66 60.34 11.80
C THR A 3 -20.33 59.36 12.90
N ASP A 4 -20.05 58.16 12.47
CA ASP A 4 -19.40 57.08 13.22
C ASP A 4 -20.27 56.31 14.22
N GLU A 5 -20.64 55.11 13.76
CA GLU A 5 -20.67 53.88 14.58
C GLU A 5 -21.16 52.69 13.75
N HIS A 6 -20.32 52.15 12.88
CA HIS A 6 -20.52 50.82 12.35
C HIS A 6 -19.19 50.22 11.89
N ASP A 7 -18.23 50.20 12.79
CA ASP A 7 -16.98 49.44 12.57
C ASP A 7 -16.62 48.73 13.88
N SER A 8 -17.42 47.73 14.25
CA SER A 8 -17.00 46.80 15.30
C SER A 8 -17.63 45.46 15.07
N ALA A 9 -16.77 44.48 15.12
CA ALA A 9 -17.07 43.04 15.18
C ALA A 9 -17.13 42.30 13.84
N ARG A 10 -16.10 42.36 13.02
CA ARG A 10 -15.61 41.14 12.38
C ARG A 10 -14.78 40.39 13.43
N ALA A 11 -15.46 39.70 14.32
CA ALA A 11 -14.86 38.70 15.18
C ALA A 11 -14.22 37.63 14.24
N ALA A 12 -12.89 37.51 14.32
CA ALA A 12 -12.17 36.41 13.71
C ALA A 12 -12.83 35.11 14.19
N PRO A 13 -13.06 34.11 13.30
CA PRO A 13 -13.61 32.83 13.75
C PRO A 13 -12.63 32.26 14.78
N GLU A 14 -13.14 32.08 16.01
CA GLU A 14 -12.44 31.35 17.05
C GLU A 14 -11.89 30.08 16.44
N LYS A 15 -10.58 29.87 16.55
CA LYS A 15 -9.92 28.60 16.32
C LYS A 15 -10.45 27.64 17.39
N GLU A 16 -11.67 27.15 17.24
CA GLU A 16 -12.06 25.92 17.90
C GLU A 16 -10.98 24.91 17.58
N ALA A 17 -10.30 24.44 18.62
CA ALA A 17 -9.31 23.37 18.49
C ALA A 17 -10.03 22.19 17.85
N ALA A 18 -9.86 21.99 16.54
CA ALA A 18 -10.54 20.96 15.78
C ALA A 18 -10.05 19.62 16.30
N CYS A 19 -10.81 19.01 17.22
CA CYS A 19 -10.54 17.68 17.72
C CYS A 19 -10.89 16.65 16.64
N LEU A 20 -10.05 15.62 16.51
CA LEU A 20 -10.34 14.48 15.66
C LEU A 20 -11.63 13.79 16.13
N SER A 21 -12.55 13.56 15.22
CA SER A 21 -13.81 12.90 15.54
C SER A 21 -13.59 11.47 16.06
N PRO A 22 -14.43 10.96 16.97
CA PRO A 22 -14.35 9.57 17.43
C PRO A 22 -14.33 8.55 16.29
N ASN A 23 -15.04 8.82 15.19
CA ASN A 23 -15.03 7.98 14.00
C ASN A 23 -13.63 7.77 13.41
N VAL A 24 -12.76 8.79 13.44
CA VAL A 24 -11.38 8.70 12.94
C VAL A 24 -10.56 7.71 13.78
N ALA A 25 -10.68 7.80 15.11
CA ALA A 25 -9.99 6.88 16.02
C ALA A 25 -10.50 5.44 15.83
N VAL A 26 -11.82 5.26 15.71
CA VAL A 26 -12.44 3.94 15.46
C VAL A 26 -11.96 3.35 14.13
N LEU A 27 -11.96 4.11 13.03
CA LEU A 27 -11.44 3.65 11.73
C LEU A 27 -9.95 3.32 11.80
N GLY A 28 -9.20 4.03 12.63
CA GLY A 28 -7.80 3.71 12.92
C GLY A 28 -7.65 2.36 13.64
N ILE A 29 -8.43 2.11 14.70
CA ILE A 29 -8.43 0.83 15.44
C ILE A 29 -8.88 -0.33 14.54
N VAL A 30 -9.91 -0.14 13.72
CA VAL A 30 -10.33 -1.12 12.71
C VAL A 30 -9.18 -1.46 11.75
N SER A 31 -8.45 -0.43 11.29
CA SER A 31 -7.29 -0.61 10.42
C SER A 31 -6.12 -1.33 11.11
N LEU A 32 -5.89 -1.05 12.40
CA LEU A 32 -4.91 -1.73 13.24
C LEU A 32 -5.23 -3.22 13.35
N LEU A 33 -6.45 -3.56 13.81
CA LEU A 33 -6.87 -4.94 14.01
C LEU A 33 -6.83 -5.77 12.73
N MET A 34 -7.36 -5.23 11.63
CA MET A 34 -7.31 -5.91 10.34
C MET A 34 -5.89 -6.00 9.78
N GLY A 35 -5.07 -4.95 9.98
CA GLY A 35 -3.65 -4.93 9.62
C GLY A 35 -2.87 -6.01 10.37
N MET A 36 -3.06 -6.11 11.69
CA MET A 36 -2.48 -7.15 12.55
C MET A 36 -2.87 -8.55 12.07
N SER A 37 -4.17 -8.80 11.89
CA SER A 37 -4.70 -10.07 11.35
C SER A 37 -4.04 -10.46 10.03
N SER A 38 -3.96 -9.52 9.09
CA SER A 38 -3.37 -9.76 7.78
C SER A 38 -1.87 -10.01 7.86
N ALA A 39 -1.14 -9.23 8.66
CA ALA A 39 0.30 -9.32 8.78
C ALA A 39 0.76 -10.61 9.49
N MET A 40 -0.04 -11.14 10.44
CA MET A 40 0.20 -12.47 11.02
C MET A 40 0.23 -13.56 9.95
N ILE A 41 -0.75 -13.56 9.04
CA ILE A 41 -0.83 -14.56 7.98
C ILE A 41 0.27 -14.33 6.95
N TYR A 42 0.41 -13.11 6.42
CA TYR A 42 1.31 -12.80 5.30
C TYR A 42 2.79 -12.89 5.66
N GLY A 43 3.11 -12.73 6.94
CA GLY A 43 4.47 -12.95 7.44
C GLY A 43 4.93 -14.41 7.39
N LEU A 44 3.99 -15.35 7.40
CA LEU A 44 4.27 -16.78 7.38
C LEU A 44 3.87 -17.47 6.07
N LEU A 45 2.94 -16.88 5.30
CA LEU A 45 2.34 -17.50 4.13
C LEU A 45 3.35 -17.94 3.05
N PRO A 46 4.40 -17.16 2.72
CA PRO A 46 5.38 -17.58 1.73
C PRO A 46 6.15 -18.85 2.15
N VAL A 47 6.52 -18.93 3.44
CA VAL A 47 7.21 -20.10 3.99
C VAL A 47 6.24 -21.29 4.06
N PHE A 48 5.00 -21.08 4.53
CA PHE A 48 3.96 -22.12 4.53
C PHE A 48 3.71 -22.72 3.14
N LEU A 49 3.65 -21.88 2.10
CA LEU A 49 3.51 -22.32 0.71
C LEU A 49 4.66 -23.24 0.27
N VAL A 50 5.89 -22.85 0.58
CA VAL A 50 7.07 -23.60 0.12
C VAL A 50 7.32 -24.84 0.98
N THR A 51 7.24 -24.74 2.32
CA THR A 51 7.64 -25.83 3.23
C THR A 51 6.53 -26.84 3.49
N ILE A 52 5.27 -26.38 3.61
CA ILE A 52 4.14 -27.26 3.95
C ILE A 52 3.40 -27.71 2.71
N LEU A 53 3.15 -26.81 1.75
CA LEU A 53 2.40 -27.12 0.54
C LEU A 53 3.28 -27.50 -0.66
N GLY A 54 4.62 -27.47 -0.52
CA GLY A 54 5.57 -27.83 -1.58
C GLY A 54 5.51 -26.94 -2.83
N ALA A 55 4.99 -25.71 -2.70
CA ALA A 55 4.85 -24.80 -3.82
C ALA A 55 6.20 -24.23 -4.27
N SER A 56 6.37 -24.02 -5.57
CA SER A 56 7.55 -23.34 -6.11
C SER A 56 7.52 -21.83 -5.80
N THR A 57 8.67 -21.19 -5.81
CA THR A 57 8.76 -19.71 -5.68
C THR A 57 8.07 -18.98 -6.83
N THR A 58 7.98 -19.60 -8.02
CA THR A 58 7.15 -19.12 -9.13
C THR A 58 5.68 -19.06 -8.71
N THR A 59 5.17 -20.13 -8.06
CA THR A 59 3.78 -20.16 -7.56
C THR A 59 3.55 -19.07 -6.52
N VAL A 60 4.49 -18.86 -5.60
CA VAL A 60 4.39 -17.74 -4.62
C VAL A 60 4.32 -16.39 -5.34
N GLY A 61 5.18 -16.15 -6.33
CA GLY A 61 5.18 -14.92 -7.11
C GLY A 61 3.87 -14.68 -7.87
N LEU A 62 3.30 -15.72 -8.47
CA LEU A 62 1.99 -15.65 -9.14
C LEU A 62 0.86 -15.36 -8.17
N ILE A 63 0.83 -16.01 -7.00
CA ILE A 63 -0.18 -15.77 -5.95
C ILE A 63 -0.11 -14.31 -5.47
N GLU A 64 1.08 -13.82 -5.13
CA GLU A 64 1.27 -12.47 -4.63
C GLU A 64 0.96 -11.41 -5.70
N GLY A 65 1.47 -11.62 -6.91
CA GLY A 65 1.22 -10.70 -8.02
C GLY A 65 -0.26 -10.61 -8.40
N THR A 66 -0.94 -11.75 -8.54
CA THR A 66 -2.38 -11.80 -8.81
C THR A 66 -3.18 -11.11 -7.70
N ALA A 67 -2.79 -11.31 -6.45
CA ALA A 67 -3.43 -10.67 -5.31
C ALA A 67 -3.35 -9.14 -5.39
N GLU A 68 -2.17 -8.57 -5.64
CA GLU A 68 -2.00 -7.11 -5.73
C GLU A 68 -2.71 -6.50 -6.95
N ALA A 69 -2.66 -7.15 -8.11
CA ALA A 69 -3.40 -6.73 -9.30
C ALA A 69 -4.92 -6.73 -9.06
N THR A 70 -5.43 -7.75 -8.35
CA THR A 70 -6.84 -7.82 -7.96
C THR A 70 -7.25 -6.64 -7.09
N THR A 71 -6.43 -6.26 -6.10
CA THR A 71 -6.72 -5.10 -5.24
C THR A 71 -6.84 -3.83 -6.06
N SER A 72 -5.88 -3.58 -6.96
CA SER A 72 -5.85 -2.39 -7.82
C SER A 72 -7.07 -2.33 -8.74
N ALA A 73 -7.43 -3.44 -9.36
CA ALA A 73 -8.60 -3.52 -10.23
C ALA A 73 -9.91 -3.26 -9.47
N VAL A 74 -10.13 -3.94 -8.35
CA VAL A 74 -11.38 -3.81 -7.57
C VAL A 74 -11.52 -2.42 -6.95
N LYS A 75 -10.43 -1.79 -6.52
CA LYS A 75 -10.42 -0.45 -5.93
C LYS A 75 -11.00 0.61 -6.87
N ILE A 76 -10.75 0.50 -8.17
CA ILE A 76 -11.30 1.42 -9.17
C ILE A 76 -12.84 1.34 -9.18
N PHE A 77 -13.40 0.13 -9.20
CA PHE A 77 -14.85 -0.06 -9.22
C PHE A 77 -15.51 0.30 -7.89
N SER A 78 -14.86 0.00 -6.77
CA SER A 78 -15.44 0.26 -5.44
C SER A 78 -15.55 1.75 -5.12
N GLY A 79 -14.61 2.57 -5.61
CA GLY A 79 -14.69 4.03 -5.50
C GLY A 79 -15.93 4.58 -6.21
N VAL A 80 -16.13 4.21 -7.47
CA VAL A 80 -17.29 4.61 -8.26
C VAL A 80 -18.60 4.12 -7.63
N ALA A 81 -18.65 2.85 -7.20
CA ALA A 81 -19.82 2.28 -6.55
C ALA A 81 -20.17 3.01 -5.23
N SER A 82 -19.17 3.41 -4.47
CA SER A 82 -19.32 4.18 -3.23
C SER A 82 -19.98 5.54 -3.46
N ASP A 83 -19.54 6.24 -4.49
CA ASP A 83 -20.06 7.56 -4.84
C ASP A 83 -21.51 7.46 -5.40
N TRP A 84 -21.80 6.39 -6.16
CA TRP A 84 -23.14 6.15 -6.71
C TRP A 84 -24.17 5.74 -5.64
N ILE A 85 -23.76 4.88 -4.68
CA ILE A 85 -24.64 4.41 -3.62
C ILE A 85 -24.94 5.53 -2.58
N GLY A 86 -24.03 6.52 -2.45
CA GLY A 86 -24.15 7.61 -1.48
C GLY A 86 -24.04 7.18 -0.01
N ARG A 87 -23.81 5.90 0.25
CA ARG A 87 -23.59 5.31 1.58
C ARG A 87 -22.28 4.56 1.60
N ARG A 88 -21.35 4.99 2.44
CA ARG A 88 -19.98 4.45 2.45
C ARG A 88 -19.80 3.31 3.43
N LYS A 89 -20.42 3.39 4.62
CA LYS A 89 -20.29 2.40 5.68
C LYS A 89 -20.67 0.98 5.24
N PRO A 90 -21.76 0.71 4.49
CA PRO A 90 -22.12 -0.64 4.06
C PRO A 90 -21.03 -1.30 3.20
N LEU A 91 -20.40 -0.56 2.28
CA LEU A 91 -19.32 -1.08 1.43
C LEU A 91 -18.05 -1.35 2.27
N VAL A 92 -17.75 -0.47 3.22
CA VAL A 92 -16.65 -0.67 4.16
C VAL A 92 -16.89 -1.95 4.98
N VAL A 93 -18.07 -2.13 5.56
CA VAL A 93 -18.43 -3.35 6.31
C VAL A 93 -18.33 -4.58 5.43
N LEU A 94 -18.90 -4.54 4.22
CA LEU A 94 -18.83 -5.66 3.26
C LEU A 94 -17.38 -6.05 2.98
N GLY A 95 -16.50 -5.09 2.69
CA GLY A 95 -15.11 -5.35 2.38
C GLY A 95 -14.32 -5.93 3.55
N TYR A 96 -14.55 -5.44 4.79
CA TYR A 96 -13.94 -6.00 5.99
C TYR A 96 -14.47 -7.40 6.30
N THR A 97 -15.77 -7.63 6.16
CA THR A 97 -16.39 -8.95 6.35
C THR A 97 -15.85 -9.96 5.33
N LEU A 98 -15.81 -9.58 4.06
CA LEU A 98 -15.27 -10.44 3.01
C LEU A 98 -13.80 -10.81 3.29
N SER A 99 -12.97 -9.83 3.68
CA SER A 99 -11.58 -10.11 4.06
C SER A 99 -11.48 -11.04 5.28
N ALA A 100 -12.26 -10.84 6.33
CA ALA A 100 -12.16 -11.64 7.54
C ALA A 100 -12.67 -13.08 7.31
N VAL A 101 -13.78 -13.25 6.59
CA VAL A 101 -14.34 -14.57 6.28
C VAL A 101 -13.40 -15.37 5.37
N ASN A 102 -12.82 -14.74 4.34
CA ASN A 102 -11.91 -15.44 3.44
C ASN A 102 -10.62 -15.90 4.12
N LYS A 103 -10.24 -15.27 5.24
CA LYS A 103 -9.08 -15.74 6.02
C LYS A 103 -9.26 -17.12 6.63
N LEU A 104 -10.50 -17.62 6.78
CA LEU A 104 -10.78 -19.01 7.17
C LEU A 104 -10.18 -20.04 6.21
N LEU A 105 -9.97 -19.66 4.95
CA LEU A 105 -9.40 -20.57 3.97
C LEU A 105 -7.90 -20.84 4.18
N PHE A 106 -7.13 -19.93 4.83
CA PHE A 106 -5.71 -20.13 5.03
C PHE A 106 -5.37 -21.31 5.96
N PRO A 107 -5.96 -21.43 7.18
CA PRO A 107 -5.69 -22.57 8.03
C PRO A 107 -6.22 -23.90 7.47
N LEU A 108 -7.22 -23.85 6.57
CA LEU A 108 -7.82 -25.00 5.91
C LEU A 108 -7.13 -25.36 4.58
N ALA A 109 -6.15 -24.57 4.14
CA ALA A 109 -5.51 -24.78 2.86
C ALA A 109 -4.66 -26.06 2.84
N GLU A 110 -4.97 -26.96 1.90
CA GLU A 110 -4.24 -28.18 1.61
C GLU A 110 -3.46 -28.10 0.29
N SER A 111 -3.65 -27.04 -0.47
CA SER A 111 -2.97 -26.80 -1.73
C SER A 111 -2.72 -25.32 -2.00
N ALA A 112 -1.73 -25.02 -2.83
CA ALA A 112 -1.44 -23.66 -3.28
C ALA A 112 -2.62 -23.02 -4.02
N SER A 113 -3.48 -23.81 -4.68
CA SER A 113 -4.68 -23.32 -5.36
C SER A 113 -5.72 -22.75 -4.38
N ILE A 114 -5.90 -23.39 -3.22
CA ILE A 114 -6.78 -22.87 -2.16
C ILE A 114 -6.22 -21.57 -1.61
N VAL A 115 -4.90 -21.49 -1.41
CA VAL A 115 -4.24 -20.25 -0.99
C VAL A 115 -4.42 -19.14 -2.03
N LEU A 116 -4.30 -19.44 -3.32
CA LEU A 116 -4.55 -18.47 -4.40
C LEU A 116 -5.99 -17.92 -4.32
N ILE A 117 -6.99 -18.79 -4.18
CA ILE A 117 -8.40 -18.40 -4.05
C ILE A 117 -8.59 -17.53 -2.80
N ALA A 118 -8.03 -17.94 -1.66
CA ALA A 118 -8.10 -17.17 -0.42
C ALA A 118 -7.47 -15.79 -0.56
N ARG A 119 -6.31 -15.68 -1.22
CA ARG A 119 -5.61 -14.41 -1.48
C ARG A 119 -6.42 -13.51 -2.40
N ILE A 120 -6.93 -14.02 -3.52
CA ILE A 120 -7.77 -13.24 -4.44
C ILE A 120 -9.01 -12.73 -3.71
N ALA A 121 -9.70 -13.59 -2.98
CA ALA A 121 -10.92 -13.24 -2.27
C ALA A 121 -10.67 -12.20 -1.15
N ASP A 122 -9.57 -12.33 -0.39
CA ASP A 122 -9.16 -11.31 0.59
C ASP A 122 -8.83 -9.97 -0.08
N ARG A 123 -8.17 -10.00 -1.24
CA ARG A 123 -7.81 -8.79 -1.98
C ARG A 123 -9.02 -8.11 -2.64
N ILE A 124 -10.03 -8.87 -3.05
CA ILE A 124 -11.33 -8.31 -3.42
C ILE A 124 -11.93 -7.56 -2.24
N GLY A 125 -11.96 -8.18 -1.05
CA GLY A 125 -12.45 -7.52 0.17
C GLY A 125 -11.68 -6.23 0.48
N LYS A 126 -10.35 -6.25 0.33
CA LYS A 126 -9.50 -5.05 0.49
C LYS A 126 -9.84 -3.97 -0.54
N GLY A 127 -9.93 -4.33 -1.82
CA GLY A 127 -10.29 -3.39 -2.89
C GLY A 127 -11.66 -2.76 -2.68
N VAL A 128 -12.65 -3.55 -2.25
CA VAL A 128 -14.03 -3.08 -1.95
C VAL A 128 -14.04 -2.05 -0.82
N ARG A 129 -13.23 -2.20 0.22
CA ARG A 129 -13.26 -1.32 1.40
C ARG A 129 -12.36 -0.10 1.31
N ASP A 130 -11.21 -0.16 0.61
CA ASP A 130 -10.14 0.84 0.74
C ASP A 130 -10.60 2.23 0.26
N ALA A 131 -11.19 2.34 -0.93
CA ALA A 131 -11.67 3.62 -1.45
C ALA A 131 -12.87 4.17 -0.64
N PRO A 132 -13.93 3.40 -0.33
CA PRO A 132 -15.04 3.88 0.52
C PRO A 132 -14.61 4.26 1.94
N ARG A 133 -13.65 3.52 2.54
CA ARG A 133 -13.10 3.84 3.86
C ARG A 133 -12.36 5.18 3.87
N ASP A 134 -11.52 5.40 2.87
CA ASP A 134 -10.73 6.64 2.79
C ASP A 134 -11.64 7.85 2.51
N ALA A 135 -12.68 7.65 1.72
CA ALA A 135 -13.71 8.65 1.50
C ALA A 135 -14.53 8.92 2.78
N LEU A 136 -14.95 7.87 3.51
CA LEU A 136 -15.63 8.02 4.80
C LEU A 136 -14.76 8.78 5.81
N LEU A 137 -13.48 8.49 5.87
CA LEU A 137 -12.53 9.20 6.72
C LEU A 137 -12.45 10.69 6.36
N ALA A 138 -12.43 11.01 5.06
CA ALA A 138 -12.44 12.39 4.59
C ALA A 138 -13.72 13.15 4.95
N ASP A 139 -14.88 12.46 4.91
CA ASP A 139 -16.20 13.06 5.23
C ASP A 139 -16.35 13.37 6.71
N VAL A 140 -15.81 12.50 7.60
CA VAL A 140 -15.92 12.69 9.05
C VAL A 140 -14.80 13.54 9.64
N THR A 141 -13.87 14.03 8.80
CA THR A 141 -12.72 14.83 9.24
C THR A 141 -12.79 16.24 8.65
N PRO A 142 -12.80 17.30 9.49
CA PRO A 142 -12.76 18.68 9.00
C PRO A 142 -11.56 18.90 8.05
N SER A 143 -11.76 19.72 7.00
CA SER A 143 -10.75 19.96 5.96
C SER A 143 -9.41 20.45 6.52
N ALA A 144 -9.44 21.26 7.57
CA ALA A 144 -8.25 21.81 8.22
C ALA A 144 -7.34 20.77 8.88
N ILE A 145 -7.88 19.60 9.26
CA ILE A 145 -7.15 18.53 9.99
C ILE A 145 -7.22 17.17 9.27
N ARG A 146 -7.64 17.13 8.00
CA ARG A 146 -7.70 15.88 7.22
C ARG A 146 -6.37 15.12 7.22
N GLY A 147 -5.26 15.84 7.05
CA GLY A 147 -3.93 15.23 7.11
C GLY A 147 -3.68 14.48 8.42
N SER A 148 -4.09 15.05 9.56
CA SER A 148 -3.97 14.40 10.87
C SER A 148 -4.85 13.15 10.98
N GLY A 149 -6.07 13.19 10.42
CA GLY A 149 -6.97 12.03 10.40
C GLY A 149 -6.39 10.85 9.60
N PHE A 150 -5.92 11.12 8.38
CA PHE A 150 -5.23 10.11 7.56
C PHE A 150 -3.94 9.62 8.21
N GLY A 151 -3.17 10.53 8.82
CA GLY A 151 -1.95 10.21 9.55
C GLY A 151 -2.19 9.28 10.72
N LEU A 152 -3.20 9.53 11.55
CA LEU A 152 -3.58 8.66 12.67
C LEU A 152 -3.99 7.26 12.19
N ARG A 153 -4.86 7.19 11.16
CA ARG A 153 -5.26 5.91 10.58
C ARG A 153 -4.06 5.13 10.04
N PHE A 154 -3.16 5.82 9.33
CA PHE A 154 -1.95 5.20 8.78
C PHE A 154 -1.02 4.68 9.88
N ALA A 155 -0.78 5.48 10.93
CA ALA A 155 0.05 5.10 12.07
C ALA A 155 -0.53 3.85 12.78
N LEU A 156 -1.85 3.82 13.05
CA LEU A 156 -2.50 2.67 13.67
C LEU A 156 -2.46 1.42 12.76
N TYR A 157 -2.65 1.57 11.46
CA TYR A 157 -2.47 0.46 10.50
C TYR A 157 -1.04 -0.09 10.56
N THR A 158 -0.03 0.79 10.62
CA THR A 158 1.38 0.36 10.64
C THR A 158 1.73 -0.30 11.97
N VAL A 159 1.18 0.18 13.10
CA VAL A 159 1.29 -0.52 14.38
C VAL A 159 0.75 -1.96 14.26
N GLY A 160 -0.39 -2.14 13.62
CA GLY A 160 -0.94 -3.48 13.33
C GLY A 160 -0.02 -4.31 12.42
N ALA A 161 0.57 -3.69 11.39
CA ALA A 161 1.49 -4.35 10.47
C ALA A 161 2.80 -4.81 11.14
N VAL A 162 3.25 -4.13 12.21
CA VAL A 162 4.39 -4.53 13.04
C VAL A 162 3.98 -5.56 14.09
N ALA A 163 2.87 -5.33 14.79
CA ALA A 163 2.39 -6.21 15.86
C ALA A 163 2.00 -7.60 15.33
N GLY A 164 1.48 -7.69 14.11
CA GLY A 164 1.10 -8.96 13.49
C GLY A 164 2.25 -9.96 13.37
N PRO A 165 3.35 -9.62 12.69
CA PRO A 165 4.52 -10.49 12.61
C PRO A 165 5.14 -10.82 13.99
N ILE A 166 5.14 -9.89 14.94
CA ILE A 166 5.59 -10.15 16.30
C ILE A 166 4.71 -11.22 16.97
N ALA A 167 3.38 -11.06 16.88
CA ALA A 167 2.44 -12.05 17.36
C ALA A 167 2.62 -13.41 16.67
N ALA A 168 2.88 -13.42 15.37
CA ALA A 168 3.15 -14.64 14.61
C ALA A 168 4.41 -15.35 15.12
N ILE A 169 5.51 -14.64 15.38
CA ILE A 169 6.75 -15.20 15.96
C ILE A 169 6.46 -15.84 17.32
N ILE A 170 5.79 -15.11 18.22
CA ILE A 170 5.47 -15.60 19.56
C ILE A 170 4.62 -16.88 19.46
N LEU A 171 3.58 -16.88 18.65
CA LEU A 171 2.68 -18.02 18.50
C LEU A 171 3.36 -19.21 17.84
N MET A 172 4.19 -19.01 16.82
CA MET A 172 5.00 -20.08 16.20
C MET A 172 5.91 -20.72 17.22
N THR A 173 6.65 -19.92 18.00
CA THR A 173 7.55 -20.41 19.03
C THR A 173 6.81 -21.19 20.14
N LEU A 174 5.67 -20.68 20.60
CA LEU A 174 4.87 -21.35 21.65
C LEU A 174 4.15 -22.61 21.15
N SER A 175 3.84 -22.71 19.85
CA SER A 175 3.10 -23.83 19.27
C SER A 175 3.98 -24.90 18.62
N GLY A 176 5.30 -24.75 18.64
CA GLY A 176 6.22 -25.69 17.97
C GLY A 176 6.03 -25.67 16.44
N ASP A 177 6.11 -24.48 15.83
CA ASP A 177 6.02 -24.23 14.37
C ASP A 177 4.67 -24.59 13.73
N ASN A 178 3.58 -24.44 14.49
CA ASN A 178 2.23 -24.70 13.97
C ASN A 178 1.65 -23.51 13.20
N PHE A 179 1.93 -23.40 11.90
CA PHE A 179 1.40 -22.35 11.01
C PHE A 179 -0.14 -22.25 11.07
N ARG A 180 -0.85 -23.39 11.04
CA ARG A 180 -2.32 -23.40 11.01
C ARG A 180 -2.92 -22.81 12.27
N LEU A 181 -2.32 -23.06 13.44
CA LEU A 181 -2.74 -22.46 14.70
C LEU A 181 -2.61 -20.94 14.65
N VAL A 182 -1.48 -20.43 14.14
CA VAL A 182 -1.28 -18.97 13.98
C VAL A 182 -2.34 -18.37 13.05
N PHE A 183 -2.67 -19.05 11.95
CA PHE A 183 -3.71 -18.60 11.00
C PHE A 183 -5.10 -18.59 11.65
N TRP A 184 -5.43 -19.58 12.49
CA TRP A 184 -6.67 -19.59 13.26
C TRP A 184 -6.73 -18.41 14.26
N ILE A 185 -5.66 -18.16 15.01
CA ILE A 185 -5.61 -17.05 15.97
C ILE A 185 -5.67 -15.69 15.24
N ALA A 186 -5.09 -15.57 14.05
CA ALA A 186 -5.16 -14.36 13.24
C ALA A 186 -6.58 -13.95 12.84
N LEU A 187 -7.55 -14.86 12.90
CA LEU A 187 -8.97 -14.54 12.67
C LEU A 187 -9.54 -13.65 13.78
N LEU A 188 -9.06 -13.80 15.03
CA LEU A 188 -9.60 -13.05 16.16
C LEU A 188 -9.54 -11.53 15.94
N PRO A 189 -8.38 -10.91 15.67
CA PRO A 189 -8.32 -9.48 15.38
C PRO A 189 -9.06 -9.14 14.07
N GLY A 190 -9.13 -10.04 13.09
CA GLY A 190 -9.89 -9.85 11.86
C GLY A 190 -11.39 -9.68 12.12
N PHE A 191 -12.01 -10.59 12.86
CA PHE A 191 -13.42 -10.49 13.25
C PHE A 191 -13.69 -9.35 14.26
N ALA A 192 -12.75 -9.11 15.20
CA ALA A 192 -12.86 -7.98 16.12
C ALA A 192 -12.92 -6.65 15.38
N SER A 193 -12.20 -6.50 14.26
CA SER A 193 -12.24 -5.30 13.43
C SER A 193 -13.64 -5.01 12.88
N ILE A 194 -14.40 -6.07 12.53
CA ILE A 194 -15.81 -5.92 12.06
C ILE A 194 -16.69 -5.46 13.22
N GLY A 195 -16.56 -6.07 14.40
CA GLY A 195 -17.32 -5.69 15.59
C GLY A 195 -17.10 -4.22 15.96
N VAL A 196 -15.85 -3.78 16.01
CA VAL A 196 -15.49 -2.37 16.27
C VAL A 196 -16.04 -1.44 15.19
N LEU A 197 -16.01 -1.85 13.91
CA LEU A 197 -16.54 -1.07 12.80
C LEU A 197 -18.06 -0.89 12.90
N LEU A 198 -18.79 -1.97 13.18
CA LEU A 198 -20.25 -1.94 13.25
C LEU A 198 -20.76 -1.05 14.39
N ILE A 199 -20.12 -1.17 15.57
CA ILE A 199 -20.53 -0.47 16.80
C ILE A 199 -20.03 0.97 16.81
N GLY A 200 -18.78 1.20 16.42
CA GLY A 200 -18.08 2.45 16.67
C GLY A 200 -18.19 3.48 15.56
N VAL A 201 -18.42 3.08 14.30
CA VAL A 201 -18.50 4.02 13.18
C VAL A 201 -19.94 4.45 12.96
N LYS A 202 -20.19 5.75 13.07
CA LYS A 202 -21.47 6.37 12.70
C LYS A 202 -21.36 6.90 11.27
N GLU A 203 -22.33 6.53 10.41
CA GLU A 203 -22.40 7.06 9.06
C GLU A 203 -22.82 8.54 9.13
N PRO A 204 -22.10 9.46 8.45
CA PRO A 204 -22.54 10.85 8.36
C PRO A 204 -23.88 10.91 7.62
N PRO A 205 -24.74 11.91 7.90
CA PRO A 205 -25.97 12.10 7.17
C PRO A 205 -25.67 12.21 5.66
N ASN A 206 -26.54 11.61 4.83
CA ASN A 206 -26.38 11.50 3.38
C ASN A 206 -25.91 12.83 2.79
N GLN A 207 -24.70 12.84 2.29
CA GLN A 207 -24.30 13.85 1.33
C GLN A 207 -24.96 13.43 0.01
N HIS A 208 -25.62 14.38 -0.64
CA HIS A 208 -26.33 14.14 -1.89
C HIS A 208 -25.47 13.28 -2.83
N PRO A 209 -26.06 12.26 -3.50
CA PRO A 209 -25.34 11.56 -4.57
C PRO A 209 -24.81 12.63 -5.51
N ASP A 210 -23.49 12.62 -5.72
CA ASP A 210 -22.91 13.55 -6.67
C ASP A 210 -23.58 13.24 -8.03
N GLU A 211 -24.27 14.21 -8.63
CA GLU A 211 -24.94 14.06 -9.93
C GLU A 211 -23.95 13.77 -11.06
N ARG A 212 -22.67 13.66 -10.73
CA ARG A 212 -21.60 13.21 -11.61
C ARG A 212 -21.78 11.72 -11.87
N GLY A 213 -22.77 11.40 -12.72
CA GLY A 213 -22.98 10.06 -13.25
C GLY A 213 -21.66 9.47 -13.77
N TRP A 214 -21.58 8.16 -13.76
CA TRP A 214 -20.49 7.39 -14.33
C TRP A 214 -20.18 7.91 -15.73
N LEU A 215 -19.20 8.82 -15.83
CA LEU A 215 -18.74 9.32 -17.12
C LEU A 215 -17.92 8.20 -17.75
N PRO A 216 -18.40 7.53 -18.79
CA PRO A 216 -17.59 6.54 -19.48
C PRO A 216 -16.32 7.23 -19.96
N ILE A 217 -15.16 6.65 -19.63
CA ILE A 217 -13.85 7.13 -20.09
C ILE A 217 -13.91 7.13 -21.63
N ARG A 218 -13.98 8.31 -22.23
CA ARG A 218 -13.98 8.44 -23.69
C ARG A 218 -12.53 8.45 -24.18
N ARG A 219 -12.27 7.85 -25.33
CA ARG A 219 -10.94 7.89 -25.96
C ARG A 219 -10.40 9.32 -26.10
N HIS A 220 -11.30 10.29 -26.29
CA HIS A 220 -10.95 11.71 -26.35
C HIS A 220 -10.38 12.22 -25.02
N ASP A 221 -10.87 11.75 -23.87
CA ASP A 221 -10.38 12.17 -22.56
C ASP A 221 -8.93 11.69 -22.32
N LEU A 222 -8.56 10.53 -22.87
CA LEU A 222 -7.19 10.02 -22.84
C LEU A 222 -6.22 10.89 -23.64
N ALA A 223 -6.67 11.47 -24.73
CA ALA A 223 -5.87 12.39 -25.55
C ALA A 223 -5.59 13.74 -24.85
N LEU A 224 -6.43 14.12 -23.88
CA LEU A 224 -6.23 15.32 -23.07
C LEU A 224 -5.16 15.14 -21.97
N LEU A 225 -4.78 13.89 -21.67
CA LEU A 225 -3.70 13.57 -20.77
C LEU A 225 -2.37 13.72 -21.54
N GLY A 226 -1.70 14.85 -21.33
CA GLY A 226 -0.49 15.22 -22.05
C GLY A 226 0.72 14.33 -21.79
N ALA A 227 1.81 14.56 -22.52
CA ALA A 227 3.07 13.82 -22.38
C ALA A 227 3.62 13.77 -20.93
N PRO A 228 3.51 14.81 -20.07
CA PRO A 228 3.96 14.75 -18.68
C PRO A 228 3.24 13.68 -17.86
N PHE A 229 1.95 13.47 -18.09
CA PHE A 229 1.17 12.42 -17.44
C PHE A 229 1.68 11.01 -17.83
N TRP A 230 1.81 10.75 -19.13
CA TRP A 230 2.28 9.44 -19.60
C TRP A 230 3.71 9.13 -19.17
N TRP A 231 4.54 10.15 -19.06
CA TRP A 231 5.88 10.03 -18.49
C TRP A 231 5.83 9.65 -17.00
N ALA A 232 4.97 10.30 -16.21
CA ALA A 232 4.76 9.95 -14.80
C ALA A 232 4.26 8.51 -14.63
N ILE A 233 3.31 8.06 -15.48
CA ILE A 233 2.83 6.67 -15.48
C ILE A 233 3.95 5.69 -15.84
N SER A 234 4.79 6.01 -16.84
CA SER A 234 5.92 5.15 -17.22
C SER A 234 6.93 5.00 -16.08
N ILE A 235 7.27 6.08 -15.40
CA ILE A 235 8.15 6.03 -14.21
C ILE A 235 7.49 5.20 -13.11
N ALA A 236 6.19 5.41 -12.84
CA ALA A 236 5.45 4.66 -11.84
C ALA A 236 5.45 3.14 -12.14
N ALA A 237 5.23 2.77 -13.39
CA ALA A 237 5.21 1.36 -13.82
C ALA A 237 6.60 0.71 -13.68
N ILE A 238 7.67 1.36 -14.17
CA ILE A 238 9.03 0.82 -14.08
C ILE A 238 9.50 0.75 -12.63
N PHE A 239 9.18 1.76 -11.81
CA PHE A 239 9.46 1.75 -10.38
C PHE A 239 8.73 0.60 -9.66
N SER A 240 7.47 0.34 -10.02
CA SER A 240 6.69 -0.77 -9.48
C SER A 240 7.20 -2.13 -9.95
N LEU A 241 7.74 -2.22 -11.18
CA LEU A 241 8.43 -3.42 -11.67
C LEU A 241 9.70 -3.74 -10.86
N GLY A 242 10.42 -2.74 -10.36
CA GLY A 242 11.56 -2.92 -9.45
C GLY A 242 11.15 -3.34 -8.03
N ARG A 243 9.87 -3.22 -7.67
CA ARG A 243 9.32 -3.47 -6.33
C ARG A 243 8.37 -4.66 -6.32
N PHE A 244 8.89 -5.86 -6.31
CA PHE A 244 8.08 -7.09 -6.15
C PHE A 244 7.56 -7.26 -4.70
N SER A 245 6.77 -8.32 -4.44
CA SER A 245 6.14 -8.54 -3.14
C SER A 245 7.16 -8.69 -1.99
N PRO A 246 6.93 -8.08 -0.81
CA PRO A 246 7.71 -8.35 0.41
C PRO A 246 7.77 -9.83 0.82
N ALA A 247 6.92 -10.69 0.26
CA ALA A 247 6.99 -12.14 0.41
C ALA A 247 8.38 -12.72 0.06
N PHE A 248 9.08 -12.12 -0.90
CA PHE A 248 10.42 -12.53 -1.29
C PHE A 248 11.49 -12.17 -0.25
N LEU A 249 11.29 -11.12 0.56
CA LEU A 249 12.15 -10.83 1.72
C LEU A 249 12.01 -11.94 2.78
N VAL A 250 10.78 -12.39 3.02
CA VAL A 250 10.46 -13.50 3.91
C VAL A 250 11.11 -14.80 3.41
N LEU A 251 10.96 -15.10 2.12
CA LEU A 251 11.61 -16.27 1.51
C LEU A 251 13.13 -16.17 1.54
N LYS A 252 13.72 -14.98 1.41
CA LYS A 252 15.17 -14.79 1.51
C LYS A 252 15.68 -15.14 2.90
N ALA A 253 14.99 -14.70 3.96
CA ALA A 253 15.34 -15.06 5.32
C ALA A 253 15.27 -16.58 5.55
N HIS A 254 14.24 -17.23 5.06
CA HIS A 254 14.14 -18.70 5.13
C HIS A 254 15.25 -19.39 4.32
N ASN A 255 15.56 -18.89 3.13
CA ASN A 255 16.60 -19.46 2.25
C ASN A 255 18.02 -19.41 2.85
N ILE A 256 18.32 -18.43 3.71
CA ILE A 256 19.60 -18.34 4.43
C ILE A 256 19.61 -19.16 5.75
N GLY A 257 18.56 -19.95 6.03
CA GLY A 257 18.50 -20.85 7.18
C GLY A 257 17.89 -20.25 8.44
N VAL A 258 17.12 -19.14 8.34
CA VAL A 258 16.34 -18.64 9.48
C VAL A 258 15.17 -19.58 9.74
N ASP A 259 14.98 -19.99 11.01
CA ASP A 259 13.87 -20.84 11.42
C ASP A 259 12.52 -20.21 11.05
N ALA A 260 11.57 -21.04 10.64
CA ALA A 260 10.26 -20.62 10.18
C ALA A 260 9.53 -19.71 11.18
N ALA A 261 9.68 -19.97 12.47
CA ALA A 261 9.12 -19.14 13.54
C ALA A 261 9.65 -17.70 13.53
N PHE A 262 10.93 -17.49 13.19
CA PHE A 262 11.59 -16.18 13.26
C PHE A 262 11.62 -15.43 11.93
N VAL A 263 11.27 -16.07 10.82
CA VAL A 263 11.26 -15.43 9.49
C VAL A 263 10.45 -14.12 9.46
N PRO A 264 9.29 -13.98 10.13
CA PRO A 264 8.53 -12.73 10.10
C PRO A 264 9.26 -11.52 10.70
N ILE A 265 10.40 -11.69 11.39
CA ILE A 265 11.24 -10.59 11.93
C ILE A 265 11.66 -9.61 10.83
N ILE A 266 11.84 -10.11 9.60
CA ILE A 266 12.20 -9.29 8.44
C ILE A 266 11.11 -8.25 8.13
N LEU A 267 9.84 -8.63 8.26
CA LEU A 267 8.72 -7.70 8.09
C LEU A 267 8.61 -6.73 9.27
N VAL A 268 8.92 -7.18 10.49
CA VAL A 268 8.99 -6.27 11.67
C VAL A 268 10.01 -5.17 11.40
N ILE A 269 11.23 -5.53 10.97
CA ILE A 269 12.30 -4.57 10.65
C ILE A 269 11.81 -3.63 9.54
N MET A 270 11.33 -4.17 8.43
CA MET A 270 10.89 -3.41 7.27
C MET A 270 9.78 -2.40 7.63
N TYR A 271 8.70 -2.86 8.28
CA TYR A 271 7.57 -1.98 8.61
C TYR A 271 7.89 -0.97 9.71
N SER A 272 8.77 -1.30 10.67
CA SER A 272 9.22 -0.36 11.69
C SER A 272 10.00 0.80 11.08
N ILE A 273 10.95 0.51 10.18
CA ILE A 273 11.70 1.54 9.48
C ILE A 273 10.80 2.35 8.53
N TYR A 274 9.89 1.68 7.82
CA TYR A 274 8.89 2.34 7.00
C TYR A 274 8.06 3.35 7.80
N CYS A 275 7.56 2.95 8.96
CA CYS A 275 6.79 3.82 9.85
C CYS A 275 7.60 5.04 10.30
N ALA A 276 8.83 4.81 10.76
CA ALA A 276 9.72 5.87 11.22
C ALA A 276 10.09 6.87 10.09
N ALA A 277 10.25 6.38 8.86
CA ALA A 277 10.63 7.18 7.70
C ALA A 277 9.45 7.94 7.08
N ALA A 278 8.24 7.39 7.09
CA ALA A 278 7.10 7.93 6.35
C ALA A 278 6.76 9.39 6.73
N TYR A 279 6.78 9.73 8.01
CA TYR A 279 6.46 11.08 8.47
C TYR A 279 7.55 12.12 8.13
N PRO A 280 8.85 11.91 8.47
CA PRO A 280 9.90 12.85 8.12
C PRO A 280 10.03 13.11 6.62
N PHE A 281 9.97 12.05 5.81
CA PHE A 281 10.10 12.17 4.37
C PHE A 281 8.83 12.70 3.70
N GLY A 282 7.66 12.50 4.30
CA GLY A 282 6.42 13.16 3.90
C GLY A 282 6.53 14.69 4.04
N MET A 283 7.03 15.19 5.17
CA MET A 283 7.28 16.63 5.36
C MET A 283 8.38 17.16 4.40
N LEU A 284 9.37 16.34 4.09
CA LEU A 284 10.45 16.69 3.18
C LEU A 284 9.96 16.80 1.73
N ALA A 285 8.95 16.01 1.35
CA ALA A 285 8.34 16.03 0.01
C ALA A 285 7.77 17.41 -0.37
N ASP A 286 7.36 18.20 0.62
CA ASP A 286 6.85 19.56 0.41
C ASP A 286 7.98 20.59 0.18
N ARG A 287 9.23 20.24 0.52
CA ARG A 287 10.39 21.17 0.51
C ARG A 287 11.39 20.88 -0.59
N ILE A 288 11.48 19.65 -1.08
CA ILE A 288 12.43 19.23 -2.11
C ILE A 288 11.71 18.81 -3.39
N ASN A 289 12.48 18.83 -4.49
CA ASN A 289 11.96 18.38 -5.78
C ASN A 289 11.58 16.88 -5.71
N ARG A 290 10.33 16.55 -6.05
CA ARG A 290 9.78 15.18 -6.03
C ARG A 290 10.57 14.21 -6.90
N HIS A 291 11.13 14.68 -8.04
CA HIS A 291 11.98 13.84 -8.88
C HIS A 291 13.28 13.47 -8.18
N LEU A 292 13.89 14.42 -7.44
CA LEU A 292 15.09 14.15 -6.65
C LEU A 292 14.77 13.14 -5.54
N GLN A 293 13.66 13.31 -4.84
CA GLN A 293 13.25 12.41 -3.76
C GLN A 293 12.95 11.01 -4.30
N LEU A 294 12.30 10.88 -5.46
CA LEU A 294 12.09 9.59 -6.12
C LEU A 294 13.42 8.95 -6.56
N GLY A 295 14.37 9.75 -7.04
CA GLY A 295 15.72 9.31 -7.37
C GLY A 295 16.47 8.77 -6.14
N ILE A 296 16.39 9.47 -5.00
CA ILE A 296 16.96 8.99 -3.73
C ILE A 296 16.30 7.68 -3.30
N GLY A 297 14.98 7.59 -3.35
CA GLY A 297 14.25 6.35 -3.04
C GLY A 297 14.64 5.20 -3.95
N SER A 298 14.80 5.46 -5.25
CA SER A 298 15.26 4.45 -6.21
C SER A 298 16.70 3.99 -5.93
N LEU A 299 17.59 4.91 -5.52
CA LEU A 299 18.96 4.56 -5.14
C LEU A 299 18.99 3.70 -3.87
N ILE A 300 18.16 4.03 -2.88
CA ILE A 300 18.02 3.21 -1.67
C ILE A 300 17.52 1.80 -2.03
N LEU A 301 16.58 1.69 -2.99
CA LEU A 301 16.10 0.39 -3.46
C LEU A 301 17.21 -0.41 -4.17
N VAL A 302 18.01 0.24 -5.02
CA VAL A 302 19.19 -0.42 -5.65
C VAL A 302 20.13 -0.96 -4.57
N CYS A 303 20.47 -0.14 -3.57
CA CYS A 303 21.35 -0.58 -2.47
C CYS A 303 20.73 -1.74 -1.68
N ALA A 304 19.42 -1.68 -1.38
CA ALA A 304 18.70 -2.73 -0.69
C ALA A 304 18.75 -4.05 -1.47
N ASP A 305 18.41 -4.01 -2.75
CA ASP A 305 18.34 -5.20 -3.60
C ASP A 305 19.71 -5.79 -3.87
N VAL A 306 20.76 -4.98 -4.10
CA VAL A 306 22.16 -5.46 -4.23
C VAL A 306 22.59 -6.13 -2.93
N MET A 307 22.26 -5.55 -1.78
CA MET A 307 22.58 -6.14 -0.49
C MET A 307 21.85 -7.48 -0.29
N LEU A 308 20.55 -7.54 -0.59
CA LEU A 308 19.73 -8.76 -0.48
C LEU A 308 20.16 -9.85 -1.46
N ALA A 309 20.58 -9.48 -2.68
CA ALA A 309 21.14 -10.42 -3.64
C ALA A 309 22.36 -11.17 -3.08
N ASN A 310 23.23 -10.45 -2.35
CA ASN A 310 24.46 -10.98 -1.80
C ASN A 310 24.36 -11.41 -0.30
N ALA A 311 23.20 -11.24 0.32
CA ALA A 311 23.04 -11.54 1.73
C ALA A 311 23.12 -13.06 2.00
N GLY A 312 24.08 -13.47 2.83
CA GLY A 312 24.22 -14.84 3.35
C GLY A 312 23.99 -14.93 4.85
N THR A 313 23.66 -13.82 5.53
CA THR A 313 23.46 -13.77 6.98
C THR A 313 22.18 -13.02 7.33
N LEU A 314 21.63 -13.28 8.51
CA LEU A 314 20.43 -12.59 9.01
C LEU A 314 20.66 -11.08 9.12
N TRP A 315 21.85 -10.63 9.52
CA TRP A 315 22.18 -9.21 9.65
C TRP A 315 22.13 -8.48 8.31
N LEU A 316 22.73 -9.03 7.26
CA LEU A 316 22.70 -8.43 5.93
C LEU A 316 21.27 -8.44 5.34
N THR A 317 20.52 -9.53 5.56
CA THR A 317 19.12 -9.61 5.13
C THR A 317 18.26 -8.61 5.90
N GLY A 318 18.45 -8.46 7.20
CA GLY A 318 17.78 -7.47 8.04
C GLY A 318 18.08 -6.03 7.61
N LEU A 319 19.34 -5.73 7.32
CA LEU A 319 19.74 -4.40 6.84
C LEU A 319 19.15 -4.10 5.45
N GLY A 320 19.15 -5.09 4.53
CA GLY A 320 18.48 -4.97 3.24
C GLY A 320 16.97 -4.71 3.40
N ALA A 321 16.29 -5.42 4.31
CA ALA A 321 14.89 -5.19 4.63
C ALA A 321 14.64 -3.81 5.27
N ALA A 322 15.57 -3.31 6.10
CA ALA A 322 15.52 -1.96 6.65
C ALA A 322 15.62 -0.90 5.54
N LEU A 323 16.53 -1.07 4.59
CA LEU A 323 16.62 -0.19 3.41
C LEU A 323 15.35 -0.26 2.54
N TRP A 324 14.76 -1.44 2.39
CA TRP A 324 13.47 -1.59 1.72
C TRP A 324 12.35 -0.80 2.42
N GLY A 325 12.28 -0.88 3.75
CA GLY A 325 11.35 -0.08 4.55
C GLY A 325 11.62 1.43 4.42
N LEU A 326 12.89 1.84 4.46
CA LEU A 326 13.30 3.22 4.27
C LEU A 326 12.86 3.75 2.90
N GLN A 327 13.13 3.00 1.84
CA GLN A 327 12.71 3.33 0.48
C GLN A 327 11.19 3.52 0.39
N MET A 328 10.40 2.63 1.01
CA MET A 328 8.94 2.77 1.07
C MET A 328 8.52 4.09 1.72
N GLY A 329 9.16 4.46 2.84
CA GLY A 329 8.88 5.72 3.55
C GLY A 329 9.25 6.95 2.72
N VAL A 330 10.42 6.93 2.09
CA VAL A 330 10.91 8.03 1.23
C VAL A 330 10.00 8.27 0.03
N THR A 331 9.44 7.21 -0.56
CA THR A 331 8.65 7.30 -1.80
C THR A 331 7.14 7.32 -1.57
N GLN A 332 6.70 7.32 -0.31
CA GLN A 332 5.28 7.31 0.04
C GLN A 332 4.54 8.50 -0.59
N GLY A 333 3.56 8.20 -1.42
CA GLY A 333 2.70 9.21 -2.05
C GLY A 333 3.32 10.03 -3.19
N LEU A 334 4.64 9.94 -3.46
CA LEU A 334 5.30 10.76 -4.48
C LEU A 334 4.74 10.54 -5.88
N VAL A 335 4.51 9.29 -6.24
CA VAL A 335 3.98 8.92 -7.57
C VAL A 335 2.56 9.44 -7.74
N SER A 336 1.71 9.27 -6.72
CA SER A 336 0.34 9.78 -6.73
C SER A 336 0.30 11.31 -6.85
N ALA A 337 1.19 12.00 -6.14
CA ALA A 337 1.31 13.44 -6.22
C ALA A 337 1.76 13.92 -7.62
N ALA A 338 2.75 13.23 -8.22
CA ALA A 338 3.22 13.57 -9.57
C ALA A 338 2.11 13.40 -10.63
N VAL A 339 1.28 12.36 -10.50
CA VAL A 339 0.13 12.13 -11.38
C VAL A 339 -0.96 13.18 -11.15
N ALA A 340 -1.23 13.56 -9.90
CA ALA A 340 -2.20 14.61 -9.58
C ALA A 340 -1.82 15.97 -10.20
N ASP A 341 -0.53 16.30 -10.22
CA ASP A 341 -0.02 17.54 -10.80
C ASP A 341 -0.05 17.53 -12.35
N ALA A 342 0.15 16.35 -12.94
CA ALA A 342 0.19 16.19 -14.40
C ALA A 342 -1.20 16.06 -15.04
N ALA A 343 -2.24 15.75 -14.24
CA ALA A 343 -3.60 15.53 -14.73
C ALA A 343 -4.49 16.77 -14.55
N PRO A 344 -5.29 17.15 -15.59
CA PRO A 344 -6.33 18.17 -15.46
C PRO A 344 -7.30 17.82 -14.31
N GLU A 345 -7.78 18.83 -13.57
CA GLU A 345 -8.67 18.61 -12.41
C GLU A 345 -9.89 17.75 -12.74
N ARG A 346 -10.48 17.97 -13.89
CA ARG A 346 -11.65 17.22 -14.37
C ARG A 346 -11.36 15.73 -14.58
N LEU A 347 -10.11 15.37 -14.89
CA LEU A 347 -9.69 14.01 -15.24
C LEU A 347 -8.89 13.31 -14.12
N ARG A 348 -8.73 13.91 -12.94
CA ARG A 348 -7.95 13.33 -11.84
C ARG A 348 -8.41 11.92 -11.45
N GLY A 349 -9.73 11.68 -11.39
CA GLY A 349 -10.27 10.35 -11.11
C GLY A 349 -9.82 9.30 -12.14
N THR A 350 -9.94 9.64 -13.43
CA THR A 350 -9.46 8.79 -14.54
C THR A 350 -7.95 8.57 -14.47
N ALA A 351 -7.18 9.63 -14.18
CA ALA A 351 -5.73 9.58 -14.06
C ALA A 351 -5.28 8.63 -12.95
N PHE A 352 -5.91 8.70 -11.76
CA PHE A 352 -5.64 7.76 -10.66
C PHE A 352 -6.07 6.33 -11.00
N GLY A 353 -7.19 6.14 -11.72
CA GLY A 353 -7.59 4.82 -12.20
C GLY A 353 -6.56 4.20 -13.13
N ILE A 354 -6.00 4.97 -14.07
CA ILE A 354 -4.93 4.52 -14.97
C ILE A 354 -3.66 4.22 -14.17
N LEU A 355 -3.31 5.05 -13.20
CA LEU A 355 -2.16 4.82 -12.32
C LEU A 355 -2.33 3.50 -11.53
N ASP A 356 -3.45 3.30 -10.86
CA ASP A 356 -3.72 2.10 -10.08
C ASP A 356 -3.66 0.84 -10.96
N LEU A 357 -4.18 0.91 -12.19
CA LEU A 357 -4.10 -0.19 -13.16
C LEU A 357 -2.66 -0.46 -13.60
N ALA A 358 -1.91 0.59 -13.97
CA ALA A 358 -0.52 0.45 -14.41
C ALA A 358 0.37 -0.10 -13.30
N VAL A 359 0.23 0.41 -12.08
CA VAL A 359 0.95 -0.08 -10.88
C VAL A 359 0.56 -1.51 -10.56
N GLY A 360 -0.74 -1.84 -10.60
CA GLY A 360 -1.23 -3.21 -10.36
C GLY A 360 -0.67 -4.24 -11.34
N LEU A 361 -0.68 -3.93 -12.63
CA LEU A 361 -0.10 -4.79 -13.68
C LEU A 361 1.42 -4.90 -13.54
N ALA A 362 2.09 -3.79 -13.25
CA ALA A 362 3.54 -3.79 -13.03
C ALA A 362 3.93 -4.63 -11.80
N THR A 363 3.20 -4.50 -10.68
CA THR A 363 3.45 -5.30 -9.47
C THR A 363 3.16 -6.77 -9.68
N PHE A 364 2.13 -7.11 -10.48
CA PHE A 364 1.88 -8.49 -10.91
C PHE A 364 3.09 -9.04 -11.68
N ALA A 365 3.53 -8.34 -12.72
CA ALA A 365 4.66 -8.75 -13.55
C ALA A 365 5.95 -8.85 -12.74
N ALA A 366 6.17 -7.89 -11.82
CA ALA A 366 7.31 -7.89 -10.91
C ALA A 366 7.35 -9.13 -10.01
N SER A 367 6.23 -9.44 -9.34
CA SER A 367 6.17 -10.57 -8.41
C SER A 367 6.19 -11.92 -9.12
N ALA A 368 5.48 -12.06 -10.24
CA ALA A 368 5.52 -13.26 -11.07
C ALA A 368 6.93 -13.47 -11.66
N GLY A 369 7.53 -12.40 -12.21
CA GLY A 369 8.89 -12.43 -12.75
C GLY A 369 9.95 -12.74 -11.69
N ALA A 370 9.85 -12.15 -10.49
CA ALA A 370 10.73 -12.47 -9.37
C ALA A 370 10.64 -13.95 -8.97
N GLY A 371 9.42 -14.50 -8.95
CA GLY A 371 9.22 -15.94 -8.68
C GLY A 371 9.88 -16.85 -9.72
N VAL A 372 9.73 -16.52 -11.00
CA VAL A 372 10.40 -17.24 -12.10
C VAL A 372 11.92 -17.14 -12.00
N LEU A 373 12.44 -15.94 -11.85
CA LEU A 373 13.88 -15.70 -11.71
C LEU A 373 14.46 -16.44 -10.50
N TRP A 374 13.73 -16.46 -9.39
CA TRP A 374 14.16 -17.21 -8.21
C TRP A 374 14.23 -18.71 -8.46
N THR A 375 13.23 -19.27 -9.14
CA THR A 375 13.17 -20.71 -9.42
C THR A 375 14.35 -21.17 -10.30
N PHE A 376 14.74 -20.38 -11.31
CA PHE A 376 15.78 -20.76 -12.27
C PHE A 376 17.16 -20.22 -11.94
N GLY A 377 17.27 -19.05 -11.30
CA GLY A 377 18.52 -18.36 -11.02
C GLY A 377 18.82 -18.13 -9.54
N GLY A 378 17.95 -18.65 -8.64
CA GLY A 378 18.05 -18.47 -7.20
C GLY A 378 17.66 -17.09 -6.72
N ALA A 379 17.70 -16.89 -5.40
CA ALA A 379 17.28 -15.63 -4.74
C ALA A 379 18.01 -14.40 -5.31
N ALA A 380 19.31 -14.50 -5.57
CA ALA A 380 20.12 -13.40 -6.06
C ALA A 380 19.62 -12.81 -7.37
N SER A 381 19.13 -13.66 -8.30
CA SER A 381 18.64 -13.20 -9.60
C SER A 381 17.41 -12.30 -9.52
N SER A 382 16.48 -12.58 -8.61
CA SER A 382 15.29 -11.76 -8.40
C SER A 382 15.63 -10.37 -7.87
N PHE A 383 16.50 -10.30 -6.85
CA PHE A 383 16.93 -9.02 -6.29
C PHE A 383 17.82 -8.23 -7.26
N THR A 384 18.69 -8.90 -8.01
CA THR A 384 19.49 -8.25 -9.06
C THR A 384 18.60 -7.62 -10.13
N ALA A 385 17.57 -8.33 -10.58
CA ALA A 385 16.60 -7.79 -11.53
C ALA A 385 15.85 -6.56 -10.95
N GLY A 386 15.46 -6.60 -9.69
CA GLY A 386 14.89 -5.45 -8.97
C GLY A 386 15.84 -4.24 -8.98
N ALA A 387 17.11 -4.47 -8.62
CA ALA A 387 18.14 -3.42 -8.64
C ALA A 387 18.33 -2.80 -10.03
N VAL A 388 18.36 -3.60 -11.09
CA VAL A 388 18.48 -3.11 -12.48
C VAL A 388 17.27 -2.24 -12.85
N LEU A 389 16.06 -2.68 -12.54
CA LEU A 389 14.85 -1.91 -12.83
C LEU A 389 14.78 -0.60 -12.00
N ALA A 390 15.19 -0.63 -10.74
CA ALA A 390 15.28 0.57 -9.91
C ALA A 390 16.36 1.54 -10.44
N ALA A 391 17.49 1.03 -10.95
CA ALA A 391 18.52 1.84 -11.60
C ALA A 391 18.02 2.46 -12.91
N ALA A 392 17.19 1.75 -13.68
CA ALA A 392 16.56 2.29 -14.89
C ALA A 392 15.69 3.52 -14.57
N VAL A 393 14.98 3.54 -13.43
CA VAL A 393 14.23 4.74 -12.99
C VAL A 393 15.16 5.93 -12.79
N ILE A 394 16.33 5.73 -12.17
CA ILE A 394 17.31 6.81 -11.96
C ILE A 394 17.78 7.37 -13.32
N VAL A 395 18.09 6.51 -14.29
CA VAL A 395 18.48 6.93 -15.64
C VAL A 395 17.38 7.74 -16.32
N MET A 396 16.11 7.29 -16.21
CA MET A 396 14.97 8.02 -16.76
C MET A 396 14.80 9.42 -16.13
N LEU A 397 14.97 9.52 -14.82
CA LEU A 397 14.91 10.81 -14.12
C LEU A 397 16.04 11.74 -14.54
N LEU A 398 17.28 11.24 -14.68
CA LEU A 398 18.42 12.01 -15.15
C LEU A 398 18.21 12.52 -16.60
N PHE A 399 17.68 11.68 -17.48
CA PHE A 399 17.36 12.07 -18.85
C PHE A 399 16.33 13.20 -18.90
N GLN A 400 15.31 13.17 -18.05
CA GLN A 400 14.33 14.24 -17.94
C GLN A 400 14.94 15.57 -17.48
N PHE A 401 15.91 15.54 -16.56
CA PHE A 401 16.63 16.73 -16.10
C PHE A 401 17.47 17.37 -17.21
N THR A 402 18.17 16.56 -17.99
CA THR A 402 19.02 17.05 -19.09
C THR A 402 18.19 17.61 -20.24
N SER A 403 17.08 16.96 -20.60
CA SER A 403 16.17 17.41 -21.66
C SER A 403 15.50 18.78 -21.34
N LYS A 404 15.17 19.04 -20.05
CA LYS A 404 14.61 20.35 -19.65
C LYS A 404 15.66 21.48 -19.59
N ARG A 405 16.95 21.16 -19.55
CA ARG A 405 18.06 22.13 -19.51
C ARG A 405 18.63 22.47 -20.89
N ALA A 406 18.29 21.70 -21.93
CA ALA A 406 18.70 22.03 -23.29
C ALA A 406 18.02 23.37 -23.68
N PRO A 407 18.77 24.47 -23.92
CA PRO A 407 18.18 25.71 -24.36
C PRO A 407 17.49 25.47 -25.69
N ALA A 408 16.32 26.07 -25.89
CA ALA A 408 15.68 26.18 -27.19
C ALA A 408 16.63 26.98 -28.11
N SER A 409 17.66 26.31 -28.61
CA SER A 409 18.55 26.87 -29.62
C SER A 409 17.87 26.71 -30.97
N GLY A 410 17.31 27.81 -31.44
CA GLY A 410 17.07 28.02 -32.85
C GLY A 410 15.70 27.56 -33.37
N ARG A 411 14.71 28.43 -33.32
CA ARG A 411 13.85 28.71 -34.47
C ARG A 411 13.49 30.19 -34.47
#